data_bddbf63ad621f76cec355c03e9913ecb
#
_entry.id   bddbf63ad621f76cec355c03e9913ecb
#
_cell.length_a   1.000
_cell.length_b   1.000
_cell.length_c   1.000
_cell.angle_alpha   90.00
_cell.angle_beta   90.00
_cell.angle_gamma   90.00
#
_symmetry.space_group_name_H-M   'P 1'
#
loop_
_entity.id
_entity.type
_entity.pdbx_description
1 polymer ?
#
loop_
_entity_poly.entity_id
_entity_poly.type
_entity_poly.pdbx_seq_one_letter_code
_entity_poly.pdbx_strand_id
1 'polypeptide(L)'
;AISSRLTFSAPVIMPNISSGDHIFQSTFTYQQYHQWEGQLSKYKLNTGSSTSVGALKWEAGAKLNARSDASRKVWTIANSFGLSTSLNNFTTSNFAPLKSAIWDGSGSSPTDSEAKTLISFVRGFDAYDENNNGNTTEFRHKLADIYNSRLAVVGKPSAKTSALPAKANTEAYYRN
;
A
#
# COMPACT_ATOMS: atom_id res chain seq x y z
N ALA A 1 16.02 14.26 -20.44
CA ALA A 1 15.68 14.03 -19.04
C ALA A 1 16.32 12.73 -18.59
N ILE A 2 17.26 12.80 -17.64
CA ILE A 2 17.90 11.61 -17.07
C ILE A 2 16.97 11.13 -15.96
N SER A 3 16.21 10.10 -16.23
CA SER A 3 15.46 9.38 -15.20
C SER A 3 16.48 8.57 -14.38
N SER A 4 16.96 9.12 -13.29
CA SER A 4 17.82 8.40 -12.36
C SER A 4 16.96 7.47 -11.51
N ARG A 5 16.88 6.20 -11.91
CA ARG A 5 16.35 5.15 -11.05
C ARG A 5 17.35 4.90 -9.92
N LEU A 6 17.13 5.49 -8.78
CA LEU A 6 17.81 5.11 -7.56
C LEU A 6 17.16 3.83 -7.03
N THR A 7 17.77 2.71 -7.31
CA THR A 7 17.35 1.42 -6.78
C THR A 7 18.04 1.22 -5.43
N PHE A 8 17.34 1.54 -4.35
CA PHE A 8 17.74 1.05 -3.03
C PHE A 8 17.13 -0.34 -2.86
N SER A 9 17.97 -1.33 -2.94
CA SER A 9 17.57 -2.68 -2.57
C SER A 9 17.42 -2.71 -1.04
N ALA A 10 16.18 -2.74 -0.56
CA ALA A 10 15.94 -3.14 0.81
C ALA A 10 16.54 -4.54 1.02
N PRO A 11 17.05 -4.86 2.22
CA PRO A 11 17.64 -6.16 2.47
C PRO A 11 16.63 -7.24 2.10
N VAL A 12 17.08 -8.21 1.30
CA VAL A 12 16.27 -9.38 0.93
C VAL A 12 15.92 -10.11 2.20
N ILE A 13 14.70 -9.98 2.69
CA ILE A 13 14.21 -10.80 3.78
C ILE A 13 13.83 -12.14 3.16
N MET A 14 14.65 -13.14 3.36
CA MET A 14 14.28 -14.51 3.07
C MET A 14 13.39 -14.99 4.22
N PRO A 15 12.08 -15.22 4.01
CA PRO A 15 11.33 -16.00 4.96
C PRO A 15 11.94 -17.38 4.99
N ASN A 16 12.04 -17.97 6.18
CA ASN A 16 12.66 -19.25 6.50
C ASN A 16 12.60 -20.24 5.32
N ILE A 17 13.76 -20.66 4.84
CA ILE A 17 13.95 -21.49 3.64
C ILE A 17 13.16 -22.82 3.68
N SER A 18 12.68 -23.21 4.85
CA SER A 18 11.92 -24.45 5.06
C SER A 18 10.43 -24.38 4.76
N SER A 19 9.85 -23.22 4.45
CA SER A 19 8.39 -23.10 4.28
C SER A 19 7.92 -22.26 3.10
N GLY A 20 8.80 -21.80 2.24
CA GLY A 20 8.34 -21.05 1.08
C GLY A 20 9.44 -20.35 0.30
N ASP A 21 9.67 -20.87 -0.84
CA ASP A 21 10.68 -20.51 -1.82
C ASP A 21 10.39 -19.15 -2.47
N HIS A 22 10.40 -18.08 -1.68
CA HIS A 22 10.08 -16.76 -2.21
C HIS A 22 11.06 -15.69 -1.71
N ILE A 23 11.35 -14.75 -2.58
CA ILE A 23 12.11 -13.52 -2.29
C ILE A 23 11.17 -12.33 -2.41
N PHE A 24 11.30 -11.40 -1.48
CA PHE A 24 10.62 -10.12 -1.51
C PHE A 24 11.63 -9.01 -1.74
N GLN A 25 11.33 -8.11 -2.67
CA GLN A 25 12.18 -6.99 -3.02
C GLN A 25 11.34 -5.71 -3.03
N SER A 26 11.78 -4.71 -2.28
CA SER A 26 11.23 -3.35 -2.38
C SER A 26 12.18 -2.47 -3.18
N THR A 27 11.61 -1.66 -4.03
CA THR A 27 12.30 -0.63 -4.80
C THR A 27 11.44 0.62 -4.83
N PHE A 28 12.00 1.75 -5.22
CA PHE A 28 11.23 2.93 -5.54
C PHE A 28 11.85 3.69 -6.71
N THR A 29 11.03 4.44 -7.42
CA THR A 29 11.45 5.34 -8.48
C THR A 29 11.37 6.76 -7.95
N TYR A 30 12.49 7.46 -7.95
CA TYR A 30 12.54 8.87 -7.60
C TYR A 30 11.91 9.70 -8.72
N GLN A 31 11.05 10.64 -8.33
CA GLN A 31 10.50 11.66 -9.20
C GLN A 31 10.74 13.03 -8.56
N GLN A 32 11.33 13.94 -9.32
CA GLN A 32 11.59 15.30 -8.83
C GLN A 32 10.26 16.06 -8.74
N TYR A 33 9.98 16.64 -7.57
CA TYR A 33 8.75 17.40 -7.26
C TYR A 33 7.44 16.60 -7.25
N HIS A 34 7.48 15.27 -7.38
CA HIS A 34 6.31 14.40 -7.34
C HIS A 34 6.44 13.32 -6.28
N GLN A 35 5.35 12.65 -5.97
CA GLN A 35 5.39 11.50 -5.10
C GLN A 35 6.26 10.40 -5.73
N TRP A 36 7.22 9.87 -4.97
CA TRP A 36 8.03 8.74 -5.40
C TRP A 36 7.18 7.47 -5.50
N GLU A 37 7.42 6.69 -6.52
CA GLU A 37 6.68 5.48 -6.80
C GLU A 37 7.35 4.28 -6.16
N GLY A 38 6.66 3.65 -5.20
CA GLY A 38 7.12 2.44 -4.56
C GLY A 38 6.75 1.18 -5.33
N GLN A 39 7.57 0.16 -5.20
CA GLN A 39 7.33 -1.18 -5.74
C GLN A 39 7.71 -2.22 -4.70
N LEU A 40 6.85 -3.22 -4.52
CA LEU A 40 7.14 -4.39 -3.70
C LEU A 40 6.83 -5.63 -4.51
N SER A 41 7.86 -6.37 -4.85
CA SER A 41 7.77 -7.55 -5.70
C SER A 41 8.02 -8.82 -4.92
N LYS A 42 7.26 -9.88 -5.24
CA LYS A 42 7.47 -11.24 -4.75
C LYS A 42 7.91 -12.12 -5.90
N TYR A 43 9.06 -12.76 -5.76
CA TYR A 43 9.60 -13.70 -6.73
C TYR A 43 9.61 -15.11 -6.16
N LYS A 44 9.55 -16.10 -7.04
CA LYS A 44 9.90 -17.48 -6.68
C LYS A 44 11.41 -17.56 -6.44
N LEU A 45 11.83 -18.33 -5.44
CA LEU A 45 13.20 -18.76 -5.27
C LEU A 45 13.34 -20.15 -5.88
N ASN A 46 14.24 -20.31 -6.85
CA ASN A 46 14.58 -21.63 -7.36
C ASN A 46 15.70 -22.20 -6.50
N THR A 47 15.45 -23.34 -5.89
CA THR A 47 16.39 -24.05 -5.01
C THR A 47 16.77 -25.39 -5.66
N GLY A 48 17.53 -25.32 -6.75
CA GLY A 48 18.08 -26.50 -7.42
C GLY A 48 19.59 -26.66 -7.14
N SER A 49 20.34 -27.04 -8.15
CA SER A 49 21.80 -27.10 -8.08
C SER A 49 22.46 -25.76 -7.78
N SER A 50 21.77 -24.66 -8.06
CA SER A 50 22.11 -23.30 -7.66
C SER A 50 20.86 -22.53 -7.24
N THR A 51 21.02 -21.64 -6.26
CA THR A 51 19.94 -20.74 -5.83
C THR A 51 19.85 -19.54 -6.78
N SER A 52 18.69 -19.32 -7.36
CA SER A 52 18.46 -18.19 -8.28
C SER A 52 17.07 -17.56 -8.08
N VAL A 53 16.94 -16.28 -8.46
CA VAL A 53 15.67 -15.60 -8.49
C VAL A 53 14.86 -16.13 -9.68
N GLY A 54 13.71 -16.69 -9.38
CA GLY A 54 12.79 -17.24 -10.38
C GLY A 54 11.72 -16.23 -10.82
N ALA A 55 10.60 -16.73 -11.30
CA ALA A 55 9.54 -15.92 -11.86
C ALA A 55 8.93 -14.95 -10.85
N LEU A 56 8.58 -13.74 -11.31
CA LEU A 56 7.75 -12.79 -10.58
C LEU A 56 6.38 -13.42 -10.30
N LYS A 57 5.98 -13.42 -9.04
CA LYS A 57 4.67 -13.91 -8.60
C LYS A 57 3.64 -12.80 -8.53
N TRP A 58 4.01 -11.66 -8.00
CA TRP A 58 3.19 -10.46 -7.98
C TRP A 58 4.04 -9.22 -7.67
N GLU A 59 3.49 -8.08 -8.05
CA GLU A 59 3.99 -6.76 -7.73
C GLU A 59 2.85 -5.96 -7.09
N ALA A 60 3.10 -5.37 -5.89
CA ALA A 60 2.06 -4.76 -5.08
C ALA A 60 1.54 -3.45 -5.68
N GLY A 61 2.41 -2.63 -6.28
CA GLY A 61 2.02 -1.39 -6.94
C GLY A 61 1.07 -1.66 -8.11
N ALA A 62 1.40 -2.64 -8.98
CA ALA A 62 0.54 -3.02 -10.09
C ALA A 62 -0.83 -3.54 -9.60
N LYS A 63 -0.84 -4.38 -8.56
CA LYS A 63 -2.10 -4.86 -7.96
C LYS A 63 -2.93 -3.75 -7.33
N LEU A 64 -2.27 -2.78 -6.69
CA LEU A 64 -2.95 -1.64 -6.09
C LEU A 64 -3.48 -0.68 -7.18
N ASN A 65 -2.70 -0.45 -8.24
CA ASN A 65 -3.09 0.39 -9.36
C ASN A 65 -4.29 -0.18 -10.12
N ALA A 66 -4.37 -1.50 -10.24
CA ALA A 66 -5.51 -2.19 -10.87
C ALA A 66 -6.82 -2.10 -10.05
N ARG A 67 -6.78 -1.70 -8.79
CA ARG A 67 -7.99 -1.53 -7.98
C ARG A 67 -8.73 -0.26 -8.36
N SER A 68 -10.03 -0.40 -8.61
CA SER A 68 -10.93 0.76 -8.74
C SER A 68 -11.06 1.49 -7.41
N ASP A 69 -11.46 2.76 -7.46
CA ASP A 69 -11.74 3.54 -6.25
C ASP A 69 -12.81 2.87 -5.35
N ALA A 70 -13.87 2.35 -5.94
CA ALA A 70 -14.95 1.67 -5.22
C ALA A 70 -14.47 0.41 -4.46
N SER A 71 -13.47 -0.31 -5.00
CA SER A 71 -12.92 -1.52 -4.37
C SER A 71 -11.84 -1.22 -3.33
N ARG A 72 -11.36 0.03 -3.28
CA ARG A 72 -10.32 0.48 -2.36
C ARG A 72 -10.94 0.98 -1.06
N LYS A 73 -10.66 0.31 0.04
CA LYS A 73 -11.12 0.74 1.37
C LYS A 73 -10.05 1.61 2.01
N VAL A 74 -10.37 2.89 2.20
CA VAL A 74 -9.53 3.84 2.93
C VAL A 74 -10.30 4.29 4.15
N TRP A 75 -9.75 4.04 5.33
CA TRP A 75 -10.40 4.28 6.59
C TRP A 75 -9.56 5.18 7.50
N THR A 76 -10.22 6.02 8.26
CA THR A 76 -9.61 6.86 9.29
C THR A 76 -10.51 6.98 10.50
N ILE A 77 -9.92 7.38 11.62
CA ILE A 77 -10.64 7.70 12.87
C ILE A 77 -10.68 9.21 13.02
N ALA A 78 -11.88 9.75 13.20
CA ALA A 78 -12.09 11.14 13.54
C ALA A 78 -13.28 11.24 14.52
N ASN A 79 -13.07 10.79 15.75
CA ASN A 79 -14.12 10.60 16.76
C ASN A 79 -14.90 11.86 17.08
N SER A 80 -14.29 13.04 16.93
CA SER A 80 -14.92 14.34 17.29
C SER A 80 -15.72 14.98 16.15
N PHE A 81 -15.70 14.40 14.94
CA PHE A 81 -16.19 15.08 13.73
C PHE A 81 -17.41 14.44 13.07
N GLY A 82 -18.08 13.50 13.73
CA GLY A 82 -19.25 12.84 13.17
C GLY A 82 -18.96 11.97 11.94
N LEU A 83 -17.72 11.49 11.81
CA LEU A 83 -17.31 10.65 10.69
C LEU A 83 -18.01 9.28 10.75
N SER A 84 -18.43 8.78 9.61
CA SER A 84 -19.01 7.44 9.48
C SER A 84 -18.03 6.37 9.99
N THR A 85 -18.55 5.36 10.71
CA THR A 85 -17.79 4.19 11.17
C THR A 85 -17.53 3.16 10.06
N SER A 86 -17.98 3.42 8.83
CA SER A 86 -17.71 2.58 7.67
C SER A 86 -16.21 2.36 7.46
N LEU A 87 -15.80 1.15 7.13
CA LEU A 87 -14.41 0.80 6.77
C LEU A 87 -13.90 1.50 5.49
N ASN A 88 -14.72 2.29 4.83
CA ASN A 88 -14.36 3.14 3.70
C ASN A 88 -14.94 4.55 3.92
N ASN A 89 -14.48 5.22 4.95
CA ASN A 89 -15.02 6.52 5.35
C ASN A 89 -14.17 7.72 4.88
N PHE A 90 -12.95 7.51 4.42
CA PHE A 90 -12.12 8.56 3.85
C PHE A 90 -12.49 8.79 2.38
N THR A 91 -13.63 9.46 2.18
CA THR A 91 -14.24 9.69 0.86
C THR A 91 -14.61 11.16 0.67
N THR A 92 -14.75 11.58 -0.58
CA THR A 92 -15.18 12.95 -0.90
C THR A 92 -16.61 13.27 -0.45
N SER A 93 -17.45 12.26 -0.24
CA SER A 93 -18.78 12.46 0.36
C SER A 93 -18.72 12.81 1.84
N ASN A 94 -17.67 12.41 2.53
CA ASN A 94 -17.42 12.72 3.93
C ASN A 94 -16.47 13.91 4.12
N PHE A 95 -16.35 14.78 3.12
CA PHE A 95 -15.36 15.87 3.14
C PHE A 95 -15.54 16.82 4.33
N ALA A 96 -16.77 17.11 4.75
CA ALA A 96 -17.04 18.11 5.78
C ALA A 96 -16.41 17.76 7.14
N PRO A 97 -16.65 16.57 7.74
CA PRO A 97 -15.94 16.17 8.95
C PRO A 97 -14.45 15.95 8.72
N LEU A 98 -14.03 15.45 7.53
CA LEU A 98 -12.63 15.25 7.22
C LEU A 98 -11.86 16.57 7.09
N LYS A 99 -12.46 17.61 6.52
CA LYS A 99 -11.87 18.95 6.37
C LYS A 99 -11.35 19.49 7.70
N SER A 100 -12.16 19.38 8.75
CA SER A 100 -11.76 19.82 10.07
C SER A 100 -10.66 18.96 10.69
N ALA A 101 -10.60 17.66 10.35
CA ALA A 101 -9.61 16.73 10.89
C ALA A 101 -8.25 16.82 10.19
N ILE A 102 -8.21 17.17 8.90
CA ILE A 102 -6.97 17.27 8.13
C ILE A 102 -6.31 18.65 8.21
N TRP A 103 -7.04 19.67 8.69
CA TRP A 103 -6.49 21.01 8.89
C TRP A 103 -5.73 21.08 10.21
N ASP A 104 -4.49 21.51 10.15
CA ASP A 104 -3.61 21.64 11.32
C ASP A 104 -3.88 22.89 12.19
N GLY A 105 -4.85 23.72 11.79
CA GLY A 105 -5.19 24.96 12.49
C GLY A 105 -4.34 26.17 12.10
N SER A 106 -3.38 26.01 11.19
CA SER A 106 -2.56 27.11 10.68
C SER A 106 -3.17 27.73 9.41
N GLY A 107 -3.04 29.04 9.25
CA GLY A 107 -3.57 29.74 8.09
C GLY A 107 -5.10 29.70 7.97
N SER A 108 -5.61 29.90 6.77
CA SER A 108 -7.04 29.82 6.49
C SER A 108 -7.52 28.37 6.45
N SER A 109 -8.74 28.13 6.95
CA SER A 109 -9.36 26.81 6.81
C SER A 109 -9.49 26.44 5.33
N PRO A 110 -9.17 25.20 4.94
CA PRO A 110 -9.29 24.77 3.54
C PRO A 110 -10.73 24.93 3.05
N THR A 111 -10.88 25.25 1.78
CA THR A 111 -12.17 25.24 1.10
C THR A 111 -12.70 23.80 0.95
N ASP A 112 -13.96 23.64 0.65
CA ASP A 112 -14.55 22.34 0.36
C ASP A 112 -13.92 21.68 -0.87
N SER A 113 -13.52 22.48 -1.86
CA SER A 113 -12.83 22.01 -3.04
C SER A 113 -11.45 21.44 -2.71
N GLU A 114 -10.64 22.19 -1.95
CA GLU A 114 -9.31 21.76 -1.54
C GLU A 114 -9.36 20.47 -0.71
N ALA A 115 -10.31 20.37 0.23
CA ALA A 115 -10.49 19.16 1.01
C ALA A 115 -10.85 17.94 0.12
N LYS A 116 -11.75 18.10 -0.84
CA LYS A 116 -12.12 17.05 -1.79
C LYS A 116 -10.95 16.66 -2.70
N THR A 117 -10.17 17.64 -3.17
CA THR A 117 -8.97 17.40 -3.98
C THR A 117 -7.95 16.58 -3.21
N LEU A 118 -7.65 16.93 -1.96
CA LEU A 118 -6.74 16.16 -1.12
C LEU A 118 -7.26 14.74 -0.85
N ILE A 119 -8.54 14.59 -0.56
CA ILE A 119 -9.14 13.26 -0.37
C ILE A 119 -8.99 12.41 -1.64
N SER A 120 -9.27 12.98 -2.80
CA SER A 120 -9.11 12.30 -4.10
C SER A 120 -7.65 11.89 -4.34
N PHE A 121 -6.71 12.78 -4.07
CA PHE A 121 -5.28 12.50 -4.17
C PHE A 121 -4.85 11.32 -3.28
N VAL A 122 -5.24 11.30 -2.00
CA VAL A 122 -4.96 10.20 -1.08
C VAL A 122 -5.60 8.89 -1.56
N ARG A 123 -6.76 8.97 -2.21
CA ARG A 123 -7.41 7.81 -2.82
C ARG A 123 -6.75 7.33 -4.10
N GLY A 124 -5.80 8.08 -4.65
CA GLY A 124 -4.97 7.68 -5.78
C GLY A 124 -5.36 8.29 -7.12
N PHE A 125 -6.17 9.34 -7.10
CA PHE A 125 -6.39 10.16 -8.30
C PHE A 125 -5.24 11.14 -8.50
N ASP A 126 -4.96 11.51 -9.74
CA ASP A 126 -4.05 12.60 -10.07
C ASP A 126 -4.73 13.98 -9.92
N ALA A 127 -5.26 14.21 -8.70
CA ALA A 127 -6.09 15.35 -8.40
C ALA A 127 -5.37 16.71 -8.47
N TYR A 128 -4.05 16.70 -8.55
CA TYR A 128 -3.19 17.88 -8.71
C TYR A 128 -2.57 17.99 -10.10
N ASP A 129 -2.95 17.10 -11.05
CA ASP A 129 -2.41 17.06 -12.41
C ASP A 129 -0.88 17.03 -12.42
N GLU A 130 -0.30 16.10 -11.65
CA GLU A 130 1.16 16.01 -11.49
C GLU A 130 1.89 15.72 -12.82
N ASN A 131 1.22 15.07 -13.76
CA ASN A 131 1.77 14.79 -15.09
C ASN A 131 1.50 15.90 -16.14
N ASN A 132 0.77 16.97 -15.76
CA ASN A 132 0.45 18.13 -16.58
C ASN A 132 -0.29 17.78 -17.89
N ASN A 133 -1.19 16.82 -17.86
CA ASN A 133 -2.01 16.46 -19.02
C ASN A 133 -3.42 17.07 -19.01
N GLY A 134 -3.77 17.82 -17.96
CA GLY A 134 -5.07 18.46 -17.78
C GLY A 134 -6.18 17.53 -17.28
N ASN A 135 -5.86 16.30 -16.88
CA ASN A 135 -6.84 15.29 -16.43
C ASN A 135 -6.65 14.95 -14.95
N THR A 136 -7.41 15.61 -14.08
CA THR A 136 -7.37 15.38 -12.63
C THR A 136 -8.21 14.19 -12.15
N THR A 137 -8.85 13.46 -13.06
CA THR A 137 -9.73 12.32 -12.74
C THR A 137 -9.11 10.95 -13.02
N GLU A 138 -7.93 10.93 -13.59
CA GLU A 138 -7.19 9.69 -13.83
C GLU A 138 -6.50 9.18 -12.55
N PHE A 139 -6.06 7.93 -12.58
CA PHE A 139 -5.32 7.35 -11.47
C PHE A 139 -3.81 7.56 -11.65
N ARG A 140 -3.17 8.02 -10.57
CA ARG A 140 -1.72 8.00 -10.45
C ARG A 140 -1.21 6.67 -9.88
N HIS A 141 0.11 6.50 -9.80
CA HIS A 141 0.70 5.37 -9.06
C HIS A 141 0.32 5.48 -7.57
N LYS A 142 -0.30 4.41 -7.03
CA LYS A 142 -0.95 4.46 -5.72
C LYS A 142 -0.06 4.03 -4.56
N LEU A 143 1.05 3.34 -4.83
CA LEU A 143 1.99 2.90 -3.81
C LEU A 143 3.13 3.91 -3.70
N ALA A 144 3.19 4.63 -2.59
CA ALA A 144 4.30 5.53 -2.30
C ALA A 144 5.59 4.76 -2.05
N ASP A 145 6.71 5.47 -1.95
CA ASP A 145 8.03 4.91 -1.67
C ASP A 145 8.06 4.07 -0.40
N ILE A 146 8.90 3.04 -0.43
CA ILE A 146 9.16 2.16 0.72
C ILE A 146 10.54 2.55 1.27
N TYR A 147 10.62 3.76 1.83
CA TYR A 147 11.84 4.29 2.40
C TYR A 147 11.87 4.09 3.93
N ASN A 148 13.03 3.72 4.48
CA ASN A 148 13.21 3.45 5.91
C ASN A 148 12.26 2.41 6.52
N SER A 149 11.62 1.60 5.70
CA SER A 149 10.70 0.56 6.13
C SER A 149 11.37 -0.80 6.13
N ARG A 150 11.12 -1.60 7.17
CA ARG A 150 11.55 -3.00 7.20
C ARG A 150 10.43 -3.88 6.66
N LEU A 151 10.76 -4.73 5.70
CA LEU A 151 9.82 -5.77 5.27
C LEU A 151 9.67 -6.80 6.38
N ALA A 152 8.43 -7.06 6.79
CA ALA A 152 8.08 -8.16 7.68
C ALA A 152 7.21 -9.15 6.91
N VAL A 153 7.60 -10.41 6.91
CA VAL A 153 6.84 -11.48 6.29
C VAL A 153 6.15 -12.28 7.39
N VAL A 154 4.82 -12.18 7.42
CA VAL A 154 3.99 -13.01 8.31
C VAL A 154 3.55 -14.21 7.50
N GLY A 155 4.16 -15.36 7.79
CA GLY A 155 3.80 -16.64 7.18
C GLY A 155 2.64 -17.33 7.91
N LYS A 156 2.29 -18.52 7.45
CA LYS A 156 1.36 -19.38 8.19
C LYS A 156 1.93 -19.66 9.59
N PRO A 157 1.07 -19.73 10.62
CA PRO A 157 1.50 -20.13 11.95
C PRO A 157 2.26 -21.47 11.90
N SER A 158 3.41 -21.52 12.56
CA SER A 158 4.28 -22.71 12.56
C SER A 158 4.00 -23.68 13.73
N ALA A 159 3.06 -23.36 14.61
CA ALA A 159 2.70 -24.24 15.71
C ALA A 159 2.19 -25.58 15.15
N LYS A 160 2.76 -26.67 15.63
CA LYS A 160 2.29 -28.01 15.25
C LYS A 160 0.87 -28.21 15.77
N THR A 161 -0.05 -28.59 14.89
CA THR A 161 -1.45 -28.87 15.21
C THR A 161 -1.59 -29.91 16.31
N SER A 162 -0.61 -30.80 16.48
CA SER A 162 -0.55 -31.81 17.54
C SER A 162 -0.34 -31.24 18.96
N ALA A 163 0.12 -29.98 19.06
CA ALA A 163 0.33 -29.30 20.34
C ALA A 163 -0.89 -28.48 20.80
N LEU A 164 -1.88 -28.33 19.96
CA LEU A 164 -3.09 -27.58 20.24
C LEU A 164 -4.30 -28.55 20.29
N PRO A 165 -5.25 -28.35 21.21
CA PRO A 165 -6.43 -29.17 21.22
C PRO A 165 -7.14 -29.05 19.86
N ALA A 166 -7.52 -30.19 19.29
CA ALA A 166 -8.21 -30.30 17.99
C ALA A 166 -9.61 -29.68 18.07
N LYS A 167 -9.66 -28.35 17.97
CA LYS A 167 -10.90 -27.60 17.89
C LYS A 167 -11.06 -27.03 16.49
N ALA A 168 -12.28 -26.98 15.99
CA ALA A 168 -12.64 -26.44 14.68
C ALA A 168 -12.06 -25.04 14.43
N ASN A 169 -11.94 -24.22 15.48
CA ASN A 169 -11.34 -22.87 15.41
C ASN A 169 -9.82 -22.89 15.10
N THR A 170 -9.11 -23.94 15.44
CA THR A 170 -7.67 -24.07 15.17
C THR A 170 -7.44 -24.30 13.68
N GLU A 171 -8.28 -25.12 13.04
CA GLU A 171 -8.20 -25.33 11.59
C GLU A 171 -8.54 -24.08 10.78
N ALA A 172 -9.55 -23.32 11.21
CA ALA A 172 -9.91 -22.06 10.57
C ALA A 172 -8.77 -21.03 10.64
N TYR A 173 -8.05 -20.96 11.76
CA TYR A 173 -6.89 -20.09 11.94
C TYR A 173 -5.73 -20.45 11.00
N TYR A 174 -5.51 -21.72 10.70
CA TYR A 174 -4.44 -22.18 9.81
C TYR A 174 -4.83 -22.17 8.33
N ARG A 175 -6.11 -22.01 7.99
CA ARG A 175 -6.60 -21.99 6.60
C ARG A 175 -6.64 -20.59 5.99
N ASN A 176 -6.59 -19.54 6.79
CA ASN A 176 -6.50 -18.15 6.36
C ASN A 176 -5.06 -17.67 6.42
#